data_5bbd6c1f8289d40f1af7792b04d42a0e
#
_entry.id   5bbd6c1f8289d40f1af7792b04d42a0e
#
_cell.length_a   1.000
_cell.length_b   1.000
_cell.length_c   1.000
_cell.angle_alpha   90.00
_cell.angle_beta   90.00
_cell.angle_gamma   90.00
#
_symmetry.space_group_name_H-M   'P 1'
#
loop_
_entity.id
_entity.type
_entity.pdbx_description
1 polymer ?
#
loop_
_entity_poly.entity_id
_entity_poly.type
_entity_poly.pdbx_seq_one_letter_code
_entity_poly.pdbx_strand_id
1 'polypeptide(L)'
;YVPMAKREQKPVYINNDIFNGTFRRNYEGDYHCTRLQVKTMLRDQTERTMDMEVLDKVPMEDLNYETIHGYRNSHRNLKEGHPFERLNDHEYLRSIGAAAISEEDGQLHPTAAGMLMFGNEYNIVRHFPEYFLDYREEFDSTIRWTDRLQSSSGEWSGNVCDFYFRVYNKLIKDIKIP
;
A
#
# COMPACT_ATOMS: atom_id res chain seq x y z
N TYR A 1 -20.16 29.11 -16.44
CA TYR A 1 -19.16 28.30 -15.75
C TYR A 1 -19.84 27.03 -15.19
N VAL A 2 -19.42 25.87 -15.65
CA VAL A 2 -19.88 24.57 -15.10
C VAL A 2 -18.75 24.03 -14.22
N PRO A 3 -18.96 23.90 -12.91
CA PRO A 3 -17.93 23.37 -12.02
C PRO A 3 -17.65 21.88 -12.35
N MET A 4 -16.41 21.47 -12.15
CA MET A 4 -16.06 20.06 -12.27
C MET A 4 -16.79 19.23 -11.21
N ALA A 5 -17.33 18.07 -11.60
CA ALA A 5 -17.91 17.12 -10.66
C ALA A 5 -16.87 16.70 -9.61
N LYS A 6 -17.28 16.67 -8.35
CA LYS A 6 -16.44 16.15 -7.28
C LYS A 6 -16.16 14.66 -7.48
N ARG A 7 -15.13 14.15 -6.79
CA ARG A 7 -14.70 12.74 -6.87
C ARG A 7 -15.85 11.76 -6.61
N GLU A 8 -16.63 12.04 -5.56
CA GLU A 8 -17.75 11.21 -5.11
C GLU A 8 -18.94 11.20 -6.10
N GLN A 9 -18.97 12.18 -7.00
CA GLN A 9 -20.05 12.37 -8.00
C GLN A 9 -19.68 11.79 -9.37
N LYS A 10 -18.50 11.24 -9.55
CA LYS A 10 -18.05 10.61 -10.81
C LYS A 10 -18.36 9.11 -10.78
N PRO A 11 -18.66 8.48 -11.93
CA PRO A 11 -18.81 9.13 -13.23
C PRO A 11 -20.12 9.92 -13.36
N VAL A 12 -20.09 11.03 -14.09
CA VAL A 12 -21.30 11.72 -14.55
C VAL A 12 -21.70 11.13 -15.90
N TYR A 13 -22.94 10.69 -16.04
CA TYR A 13 -23.39 9.99 -17.23
C TYR A 13 -24.77 10.45 -17.70
N ILE A 14 -25.08 10.23 -18.95
CA ILE A 14 -26.37 10.54 -19.61
C ILE A 14 -27.12 9.24 -19.92
N ASN A 15 -28.41 9.38 -20.25
CA ASN A 15 -29.29 8.28 -20.68
C ASN A 15 -29.41 7.10 -19.69
N ASN A 16 -29.12 7.33 -18.42
CA ASN A 16 -29.15 6.30 -17.38
C ASN A 16 -28.24 5.08 -17.65
N ASP A 17 -27.22 5.27 -18.50
CA ASP A 17 -26.25 4.23 -18.87
C ASP A 17 -24.85 4.65 -18.45
N ILE A 18 -24.39 4.07 -17.34
CA ILE A 18 -23.10 4.43 -16.74
C ILE A 18 -21.91 4.06 -17.64
N PHE A 19 -22.00 3.00 -18.40
CA PHE A 19 -20.88 2.53 -19.24
C PHE A 19 -20.83 3.15 -20.63
N ASN A 20 -21.99 3.49 -21.19
CA ASN A 20 -22.04 4.09 -22.53
C ASN A 20 -22.43 5.57 -22.50
N GLY A 21 -22.88 6.08 -21.34
CA GLY A 21 -23.28 7.47 -21.14
C GLY A 21 -22.21 8.34 -20.47
N THR A 22 -21.06 7.79 -20.12
CA THR A 22 -19.97 8.54 -19.47
C THR A 22 -19.01 9.10 -20.48
N PHE A 23 -18.78 10.42 -20.42
CA PHE A 23 -17.87 11.14 -21.31
C PHE A 23 -16.79 11.87 -20.50
N ARG A 24 -15.63 12.04 -21.08
CA ARG A 24 -14.57 12.92 -20.62
C ARG A 24 -14.30 14.02 -21.62
N ARG A 25 -14.05 15.22 -21.13
CA ARG A 25 -13.55 16.32 -21.92
C ARG A 25 -12.04 16.18 -22.13
N ASN A 26 -11.59 16.21 -23.39
CA ASN A 26 -10.21 16.44 -23.75
C ASN A 26 -10.14 17.76 -24.51
N TYR A 27 -8.94 18.31 -24.73
CA TYR A 27 -8.74 19.63 -25.35
C TYR A 27 -9.55 19.85 -26.62
N GLU A 28 -9.79 18.83 -27.42
CA GLU A 28 -10.44 18.89 -28.72
C GLU A 28 -11.91 18.50 -28.73
N GLY A 29 -12.44 17.89 -27.66
CA GLY A 29 -13.84 17.44 -27.68
C GLY A 29 -14.22 16.55 -26.49
N ASP A 30 -15.44 16.03 -26.59
CA ASP A 30 -15.99 15.10 -25.61
C ASP A 30 -15.85 13.67 -26.15
N TYR A 31 -15.21 12.80 -25.40
CA TYR A 31 -14.91 11.42 -25.75
C TYR A 31 -15.59 10.46 -24.81
N HIS A 32 -16.14 9.38 -25.33
CA HIS A 32 -16.64 8.27 -24.52
C HIS A 32 -15.53 7.72 -23.62
N CYS A 33 -15.85 7.52 -22.36
CA CYS A 33 -14.98 6.78 -21.45
C CYS A 33 -14.99 5.29 -21.79
N THR A 34 -13.82 4.67 -21.75
CA THR A 34 -13.72 3.22 -21.82
C THR A 34 -14.31 2.58 -20.57
N ARG A 35 -14.76 1.32 -20.66
CA ARG A 35 -15.26 0.57 -19.48
C ARG A 35 -14.26 0.54 -18.31
N LEU A 36 -12.97 0.47 -18.62
CA LEU A 36 -11.92 0.52 -17.61
C LEU A 36 -11.88 1.88 -16.89
N GLN A 37 -11.98 2.97 -17.65
CA GLN A 37 -12.02 4.32 -17.06
C GLN A 37 -13.25 4.52 -16.17
N VAL A 38 -14.42 4.03 -16.59
CA VAL A 38 -15.63 4.08 -15.78
C VAL A 38 -15.48 3.27 -14.48
N LYS A 39 -14.93 2.04 -14.56
CA LYS A 39 -14.65 1.22 -13.38
C LYS A 39 -13.66 1.91 -12.44
N THR A 40 -12.63 2.56 -12.98
CA THR A 40 -11.67 3.35 -12.18
C THR A 40 -12.37 4.50 -11.45
N MET A 41 -13.26 5.26 -12.14
CA MET A 41 -14.03 6.33 -11.51
C MET A 41 -14.94 5.81 -10.39
N LEU A 42 -15.60 4.68 -10.59
CA LEU A 42 -16.44 4.03 -9.57
C LEU A 42 -15.64 3.60 -8.35
N ARG A 43 -14.49 2.97 -8.58
CA ARG A 43 -13.57 2.61 -7.50
C ARG A 43 -13.11 3.85 -6.72
N ASP A 44 -12.82 4.93 -7.44
CA ASP A 44 -12.31 6.18 -6.86
C ASP A 44 -13.40 7.02 -6.15
N GLN A 45 -14.68 6.63 -6.23
CA GLN A 45 -15.79 7.25 -5.47
C GLN A 45 -15.69 7.00 -3.97
N THR A 46 -15.05 5.91 -3.56
CA THR A 46 -14.97 5.54 -2.15
C THR A 46 -14.28 6.63 -1.35
N GLU A 47 -14.91 7.09 -0.27
CA GLU A 47 -14.35 8.08 0.66
C GLU A 47 -13.11 7.53 1.38
N ARG A 48 -13.08 6.21 1.59
CA ARG A 48 -11.93 5.49 2.17
C ARG A 48 -10.98 5.09 1.05
N THR A 49 -9.71 5.37 1.24
CA THR A 49 -8.65 4.88 0.36
C THR A 49 -8.52 3.37 0.51
N MET A 50 -8.17 2.65 -0.56
CA MET A 50 -8.06 1.17 -0.54
C MET A 50 -7.04 0.66 0.48
N ASP A 51 -6.04 1.45 0.80
CA ASP A 51 -5.02 1.14 1.81
C ASP A 51 -5.59 1.10 3.23
N MET A 52 -6.68 1.84 3.50
CA MET A 52 -7.39 1.85 4.78
C MET A 52 -8.50 0.79 4.89
N GLU A 53 -8.71 -0.03 3.85
CA GLU A 53 -9.65 -1.15 3.90
C GLU A 53 -9.24 -2.14 4.99
N VAL A 54 -10.20 -2.49 5.86
CA VAL A 54 -9.99 -3.48 6.93
C VAL A 54 -10.12 -4.88 6.35
N LEU A 55 -9.16 -5.73 6.63
CA LEU A 55 -9.16 -7.12 6.18
C LEU A 55 -9.83 -8.01 7.23
N ASP A 56 -11.16 -7.96 7.33
CA ASP A 56 -11.97 -8.56 8.41
C ASP A 56 -11.72 -10.06 8.66
N LYS A 57 -11.18 -10.78 7.69
CA LYS A 57 -10.89 -12.22 7.80
C LYS A 57 -9.43 -12.52 8.12
N VAL A 58 -8.62 -11.49 8.36
CA VAL A 58 -7.18 -11.61 8.61
C VAL A 58 -6.91 -11.35 10.07
N PRO A 59 -6.38 -12.32 10.81
CA PRO A 59 -6.00 -12.12 12.20
C PRO A 59 -4.73 -11.28 12.31
N MET A 60 -4.54 -10.62 13.45
CA MET A 60 -3.35 -9.80 13.71
C MET A 60 -2.05 -10.63 13.72
N GLU A 61 -2.15 -11.92 14.01
CA GLU A 61 -1.04 -12.87 14.03
C GLU A 61 -0.43 -13.13 12.65
N ASP A 62 -1.14 -12.80 11.57
CA ASP A 62 -0.63 -12.87 10.18
C ASP A 62 0.39 -11.77 9.87
N LEU A 63 0.51 -10.78 10.76
CA LEU A 63 1.56 -9.75 10.67
C LEU A 63 2.90 -10.26 11.21
N ASN A 64 3.99 -9.73 10.68
CA ASN A 64 5.35 -10.01 11.12
C ASN A 64 5.76 -9.07 12.26
N TYR A 65 5.72 -9.56 13.49
CA TYR A 65 6.03 -8.75 14.67
C TYR A 65 7.51 -8.35 14.77
N GLU A 66 8.42 -9.08 14.16
CA GLU A 66 9.82 -8.69 14.08
C GLU A 66 9.98 -7.40 13.27
N THR A 67 9.32 -7.33 12.10
CA THR A 67 9.28 -6.11 11.29
C THR A 67 8.61 -4.96 12.04
N ILE A 68 7.50 -5.21 12.73
CA ILE A 68 6.79 -4.20 13.53
C ILE A 68 7.72 -3.63 14.62
N HIS A 69 8.41 -4.49 15.37
CA HIS A 69 9.32 -4.06 16.42
C HIS A 69 10.53 -3.28 15.86
N GLY A 70 11.07 -3.71 14.72
CA GLY A 70 12.11 -2.97 14.00
C GLY A 70 11.65 -1.57 13.61
N TYR A 71 10.45 -1.45 13.05
CA TYR A 71 9.85 -0.18 12.68
C TYR A 71 9.61 0.72 13.90
N ARG A 72 9.06 0.19 14.99
CA ARG A 72 8.86 0.92 16.25
C ARG A 72 10.17 1.44 16.82
N ASN A 73 11.24 0.64 16.79
CA ASN A 73 12.55 1.07 17.25
C ASN A 73 13.11 2.22 16.39
N SER A 74 12.96 2.14 15.08
CA SER A 74 13.33 3.22 14.16
C SER A 74 12.53 4.49 14.44
N HIS A 75 11.23 4.38 14.69
CA HIS A 75 10.37 5.51 15.03
C HIS A 75 10.81 6.16 16.36
N ARG A 76 11.12 5.36 17.38
CA ARG A 76 11.63 5.85 18.66
C ARG A 76 12.96 6.61 18.50
N ASN A 77 13.88 6.07 17.71
CA ASN A 77 15.20 6.70 17.49
C ASN A 77 15.08 8.04 16.75
N LEU A 78 14.08 8.17 15.86
CA LEU A 78 13.85 9.40 15.09
C LEU A 78 13.03 10.45 15.87
N LYS A 79 12.20 10.03 16.81
CA LYS A 79 11.25 10.89 17.55
C LYS A 79 11.21 10.49 19.02
N GLU A 80 12.33 10.68 19.71
CA GLU A 80 12.46 10.38 21.14
C GLU A 80 11.39 11.12 21.97
N GLY A 81 10.76 10.39 22.90
CA GLY A 81 9.69 10.93 23.75
C GLY A 81 8.31 11.03 23.05
N HIS A 82 8.14 10.47 21.85
CA HIS A 82 6.85 10.48 21.18
C HIS A 82 5.80 9.68 21.98
N PRO A 83 4.53 10.15 22.11
CA PRO A 83 3.49 9.48 22.89
C PRO A 83 3.28 8.00 22.51
N PHE A 84 3.55 7.63 21.25
CA PHE A 84 3.39 6.26 20.75
C PHE A 84 4.38 5.25 21.35
N GLU A 85 5.45 5.70 22.01
CA GLU A 85 6.39 4.80 22.69
C GLU A 85 5.72 3.98 23.81
N ARG A 86 4.69 4.56 24.45
CA ARG A 86 3.98 3.97 25.58
C ARG A 86 2.87 2.99 25.17
N LEU A 87 2.52 2.96 23.90
CA LEU A 87 1.46 2.12 23.37
C LEU A 87 1.93 0.66 23.28
N ASN A 88 1.03 -0.30 23.51
CA ASN A 88 1.28 -1.68 23.13
C ASN A 88 1.27 -1.83 21.58
N ASP A 89 1.59 -3.01 21.05
CA ASP A 89 1.71 -3.21 19.59
C ASP A 89 0.38 -2.97 18.87
N HIS A 90 -0.73 -3.43 19.40
CA HIS A 90 -2.05 -3.25 18.80
C HIS A 90 -2.48 -1.78 18.79
N GLU A 91 -2.28 -1.07 19.89
CA GLU A 91 -2.56 0.37 19.99
C GLU A 91 -1.68 1.16 19.04
N TYR A 92 -0.40 0.79 18.93
CA TYR A 92 0.54 1.40 18.03
C TYR A 92 0.12 1.22 16.57
N LEU A 93 -0.16 -0.03 16.15
CA LEU A 93 -0.60 -0.34 14.78
C LEU A 93 -1.89 0.40 14.41
N ARG A 94 -2.83 0.49 15.35
CA ARG A 94 -4.05 1.28 15.17
C ARG A 94 -3.73 2.78 15.01
N SER A 95 -2.82 3.31 15.82
CA SER A 95 -2.47 4.74 15.79
C SER A 95 -1.77 5.16 14.50
N ILE A 96 -1.04 4.24 13.83
CA ILE A 96 -0.41 4.50 12.54
C ILE A 96 -1.29 4.09 11.33
N GLY A 97 -2.51 3.60 11.58
CA GLY A 97 -3.44 3.17 10.52
C GLY A 97 -3.14 1.80 9.93
N ALA A 98 -2.23 1.02 10.52
CA ALA A 98 -1.91 -0.34 10.06
C ALA A 98 -2.91 -1.40 10.54
N ALA A 99 -3.76 -1.05 11.51
CA ALA A 99 -4.87 -1.87 11.97
C ALA A 99 -6.08 -1.00 12.31
N ALA A 100 -7.27 -1.56 12.20
CA ALA A 100 -8.52 -0.90 12.58
C ALA A 100 -9.52 -1.92 13.13
N ILE A 101 -10.51 -1.41 13.86
CA ILE A 101 -11.61 -2.23 14.36
C ILE A 101 -12.58 -2.47 13.21
N SER A 102 -12.87 -3.74 12.94
CA SER A 102 -13.87 -4.15 11.96
C SER A 102 -15.27 -3.75 12.41
N GLU A 103 -16.09 -3.32 11.44
CA GLU A 103 -17.52 -3.08 11.66
C GLU A 103 -18.33 -4.40 11.65
N GLU A 104 -17.75 -5.50 11.12
CA GLU A 104 -18.44 -6.78 11.01
C GLU A 104 -18.45 -7.56 12.35
N ASP A 105 -17.30 -7.62 13.04
CA ASP A 105 -17.15 -8.45 14.24
C ASP A 105 -16.68 -7.68 15.49
N GLY A 106 -16.34 -6.39 15.35
CA GLY A 106 -15.85 -5.55 16.43
C GLY A 106 -14.43 -5.87 16.89
N GLN A 107 -13.70 -6.73 16.18
CA GLN A 107 -12.33 -7.11 16.50
C GLN A 107 -11.31 -6.21 15.75
N LEU A 108 -10.06 -6.27 16.22
CA LEU A 108 -8.95 -5.57 15.58
C LEU A 108 -8.39 -6.44 14.44
N HIS A 109 -8.35 -5.88 13.24
CA HIS A 109 -7.79 -6.53 12.06
C HIS A 109 -6.79 -5.61 11.35
N PRO A 110 -5.83 -6.19 10.59
CA PRO A 110 -4.96 -5.41 9.75
C PRO A 110 -5.76 -4.62 8.70
N THR A 111 -5.30 -3.42 8.38
CA THR A 111 -5.72 -2.75 7.15
C THR A 111 -4.92 -3.29 5.97
N ALA A 112 -5.37 -3.01 4.73
CA ALA A 112 -4.61 -3.34 3.53
C ALA A 112 -3.18 -2.77 3.59
N ALA A 113 -3.03 -1.50 4.03
CA ALA A 113 -1.71 -0.91 4.28
C ALA A 113 -0.91 -1.66 5.34
N GLY A 114 -1.55 -2.04 6.46
CA GLY A 114 -0.90 -2.79 7.52
C GLY A 114 -0.39 -4.15 7.05
N MET A 115 -1.18 -4.86 6.25
CA MET A 115 -0.79 -6.14 5.66
C MET A 115 0.40 -5.97 4.70
N LEU A 116 0.36 -4.98 3.80
CA LEU A 116 1.46 -4.74 2.86
C LEU A 116 2.76 -4.31 3.57
N MET A 117 2.64 -3.50 4.61
CA MET A 117 3.79 -2.97 5.36
C MET A 117 4.42 -4.01 6.29
N PHE A 118 3.62 -4.88 6.90
CA PHE A 118 4.04 -5.71 8.03
C PHE A 118 3.66 -7.19 7.91
N GLY A 119 2.95 -7.63 6.87
CA GLY A 119 2.64 -9.04 6.66
C GLY A 119 3.86 -9.87 6.27
N ASN A 120 3.75 -11.20 6.36
CA ASN A 120 4.68 -12.08 5.66
C ASN A 120 4.22 -12.24 4.20
N GLU A 121 5.17 -12.39 3.28
CA GLU A 121 4.88 -12.44 1.83
C GLU A 121 3.77 -13.43 1.48
N TYR A 122 3.81 -14.65 2.02
CA TYR A 122 2.80 -15.68 1.76
C TYR A 122 1.38 -15.29 2.23
N ASN A 123 1.25 -14.45 3.27
CA ASN A 123 -0.02 -13.89 3.69
C ASN A 123 -0.43 -12.71 2.81
N ILE A 124 0.53 -11.87 2.41
CA ILE A 124 0.27 -10.73 1.52
C ILE A 124 -0.28 -11.22 0.18
N VAL A 125 0.34 -12.19 -0.47
CA VAL A 125 -0.09 -12.68 -1.80
C VAL A 125 -1.46 -13.39 -1.78
N ARG A 126 -1.92 -13.89 -0.63
CA ARG A 126 -3.28 -14.44 -0.49
C ARG A 126 -4.36 -13.38 -0.68
N HIS A 127 -4.07 -12.13 -0.30
CA HIS A 127 -5.00 -11.00 -0.43
C HIS A 127 -4.69 -10.12 -1.62
N PHE A 128 -3.42 -10.04 -2.00
CA PHE A 128 -2.90 -9.24 -3.11
C PHE A 128 -2.08 -10.11 -4.07
N PRO A 129 -2.73 -10.91 -4.94
CA PRO A 129 -2.04 -11.88 -5.78
C PRO A 129 -0.99 -11.30 -6.73
N GLU A 130 -1.13 -10.02 -7.10
CA GLU A 130 -0.17 -9.31 -7.96
C GLU A 130 0.98 -8.66 -7.16
N TYR A 131 1.05 -8.89 -5.84
CA TYR A 131 2.10 -8.33 -5.02
C TYR A 131 3.45 -8.93 -5.36
N PHE A 132 4.39 -8.08 -5.71
CA PHE A 132 5.76 -8.47 -5.98
C PHE A 132 6.70 -7.27 -5.83
N LEU A 133 7.78 -7.42 -5.06
CA LEU A 133 8.84 -6.44 -4.92
C LEU A 133 10.12 -7.01 -5.49
N ASP A 134 10.84 -6.23 -6.31
CA ASP A 134 12.07 -6.65 -6.96
C ASP A 134 13.04 -5.46 -7.04
N TYR A 135 14.16 -5.58 -6.37
CA TYR A 135 15.29 -4.67 -6.49
C TYR A 135 16.41 -5.36 -7.24
N ARG A 136 17.00 -4.67 -8.21
CA ARG A 136 18.10 -5.17 -9.03
C ARG A 136 19.19 -4.12 -9.16
N GLU A 137 20.43 -4.56 -9.05
CA GLU A 137 21.61 -3.76 -9.37
C GLU A 137 22.24 -4.26 -10.67
N GLU A 138 22.41 -3.35 -11.62
CA GLU A 138 23.04 -3.62 -12.92
C GLU A 138 24.20 -2.65 -13.10
N PHE A 139 25.43 -3.10 -12.78
CA PHE A 139 26.63 -2.28 -12.97
C PHE A 139 27.28 -2.47 -14.33
N ASP A 140 27.03 -3.62 -15.00
CA ASP A 140 27.59 -3.98 -16.28
C ASP A 140 26.50 -4.57 -17.18
N SER A 141 26.34 -4.02 -18.38
CA SER A 141 25.35 -4.49 -19.36
C SER A 141 25.57 -5.95 -19.83
N THR A 142 26.74 -6.53 -19.57
CA THR A 142 27.06 -7.94 -19.89
C THR A 142 26.63 -8.89 -18.80
N ILE A 143 26.36 -8.38 -17.59
CA ILE A 143 25.91 -9.15 -16.43
C ILE A 143 24.45 -8.86 -16.18
N ARG A 144 23.63 -9.90 -16.09
CA ARG A 144 22.16 -9.74 -15.94
C ARG A 144 21.76 -8.93 -14.70
N TRP A 145 22.46 -9.13 -13.59
CA TRP A 145 22.42 -8.33 -12.36
C TRP A 145 23.59 -8.69 -11.45
N THR A 146 24.06 -7.72 -10.68
CA THR A 146 25.14 -7.91 -9.70
C THR A 146 24.56 -8.29 -8.33
N ASP A 147 23.43 -7.72 -7.96
CA ASP A 147 22.69 -8.03 -6.74
C ASP A 147 21.18 -7.97 -7.02
N ARG A 148 20.41 -8.77 -6.30
CA ARG A 148 18.96 -8.82 -6.43
C ARG A 148 18.30 -9.12 -5.10
N LEU A 149 17.19 -8.43 -4.83
CA LEU A 149 16.34 -8.68 -3.67
C LEU A 149 14.89 -8.82 -4.13
N GLN A 150 14.28 -9.99 -3.90
CA GLN A 150 12.89 -10.29 -4.29
C GLN A 150 12.05 -10.62 -3.07
N SER A 151 10.79 -10.17 -3.05
CA SER A 151 9.85 -10.48 -1.97
C SER A 151 9.56 -11.98 -1.85
N SER A 152 9.54 -12.68 -2.98
CA SER A 152 9.23 -14.12 -3.07
C SER A 152 10.43 -15.04 -2.82
N SER A 153 11.58 -14.54 -2.34
CA SER A 153 12.77 -15.38 -2.11
C SER A 153 12.63 -16.34 -0.92
N GLY A 154 11.75 -16.03 0.02
CA GLY A 154 11.59 -16.78 1.27
C GLY A 154 12.71 -16.56 2.32
N GLU A 155 13.69 -15.70 2.02
CA GLU A 155 14.84 -15.43 2.90
C GLU A 155 14.56 -14.33 3.94
N TRP A 156 13.47 -13.62 3.79
CA TRP A 156 13.05 -12.49 4.62
C TRP A 156 11.53 -12.34 4.58
N SER A 157 10.97 -11.39 5.33
CA SER A 157 9.51 -11.20 5.45
C SER A 157 8.78 -10.96 4.12
N GLY A 158 9.46 -10.37 3.13
CA GLY A 158 8.90 -10.01 1.84
C GLY A 158 7.98 -8.78 1.88
N ASN A 159 7.80 -8.12 3.02
CA ASN A 159 6.93 -6.95 3.14
C ASN A 159 7.62 -5.63 2.73
N VAL A 160 6.82 -4.58 2.55
CA VAL A 160 7.29 -3.26 2.08
C VAL A 160 8.27 -2.62 3.07
N CYS A 161 8.03 -2.74 4.38
CA CYS A 161 8.86 -2.13 5.40
C CYS A 161 10.27 -2.72 5.42
N ASP A 162 10.38 -4.05 5.46
CA ASP A 162 11.67 -4.74 5.47
C ASP A 162 12.39 -4.56 4.11
N PHE A 163 11.66 -4.55 2.99
CA PHE A 163 12.19 -4.23 1.67
C PHE A 163 12.85 -2.84 1.64
N TYR A 164 12.15 -1.83 2.13
CA TYR A 164 12.65 -0.47 2.17
C TYR A 164 13.99 -0.38 2.93
N PHE A 165 14.07 -0.94 4.13
CA PHE A 165 15.31 -0.88 4.91
C PHE A 165 16.46 -1.69 4.30
N ARG A 166 16.17 -2.84 3.69
CA ARG A 166 17.17 -3.65 2.99
C ARG A 166 17.73 -2.92 1.77
N VAL A 167 16.87 -2.35 0.94
CA VAL A 167 17.29 -1.58 -0.25
C VAL A 167 18.03 -0.30 0.18
N TYR A 168 17.48 0.44 1.16
CA TYR A 168 18.13 1.62 1.68
C TYR A 168 19.56 1.34 2.17
N ASN A 169 19.75 0.28 2.94
CA ASN A 169 21.07 -0.12 3.44
C ASN A 169 22.03 -0.54 2.32
N LYS A 170 21.54 -1.13 1.22
CA LYS A 170 22.37 -1.41 0.05
C LYS A 170 22.81 -0.11 -0.63
N LEU A 171 21.88 0.78 -0.90
CA LEU A 171 22.14 2.05 -1.58
C LEU A 171 23.13 2.95 -0.84
N ILE A 172 23.07 3.02 0.50
CA ILE A 172 23.99 3.89 1.27
C ILE A 172 25.38 3.31 1.43
N LYS A 173 25.59 1.98 1.33
CA LYS A 173 26.91 1.36 1.45
C LYS A 173 27.88 1.84 0.38
N ASP A 174 27.37 2.15 -0.80
CA ASP A 174 28.18 2.54 -1.97
C ASP A 174 28.32 4.08 -2.10
N ILE A 175 27.61 4.84 -1.27
CA ILE A 175 27.72 6.30 -1.25
C ILE A 175 28.95 6.66 -0.39
N LYS A 176 30.08 6.94 -1.06
CA LYS A 176 31.20 7.61 -0.42
C LYS A 176 30.80 9.07 -0.18
N ILE A 177 30.45 9.39 1.06
CA ILE A 177 30.32 10.79 1.48
C ILE A 177 31.71 11.40 1.49
N PRO A 178 31.96 12.50 0.75
CA PRO A 178 33.25 13.16 0.71
C PRO A 178 33.60 13.82 2.05
#